data_31342e8165658a19ee2d34903023627e
#
_entry.id   31342e8165658a19ee2d34903023627e
#
_cell.length_a   1.000
_cell.length_b   1.000
_cell.length_c   1.000
_cell.angle_alpha   90.00
_cell.angle_beta   90.00
_cell.angle_gamma   90.00
#
_symmetry.space_group_name_H-M   'P 1'
#
loop_
_entity.id
_entity.type
_entity.pdbx_description
1 polymer ?
#
loop_
_entity_poly.entity_id
_entity_poly.type
_entity_poly.pdbx_seq_one_letter_code
_entity_poly.pdbx_strand_id
1 'polypeptide(L)'
;MWTLYALAIAAGISNAIQPGQNATLSKSLGMPITAGLITLIISATVLLVGGLAVGKLQIPSGPQLAQVPWWAWFGGLFSVLLILTQLYASPAIGAATFLGIIVTVGVATSLVLDHFGWVGFEVHHASVWRVLGAGLMVIGVALVALF
;
A
#
# COMPACT_ATOMS: atom_id res chain seq x y z
N MET A 1 1.12 -14.83 -16.28
CA MET A 1 2.04 -13.66 -16.17
C MET A 1 1.32 -12.35 -16.53
N TRP A 2 0.75 -12.19 -17.74
CA TRP A 2 0.07 -10.94 -18.15
C TRP A 2 -1.07 -10.49 -17.24
N THR A 3 -1.85 -11.42 -16.70
CA THR A 3 -2.94 -11.11 -15.74
C THR A 3 -2.42 -10.47 -14.45
N LEU A 4 -1.27 -10.90 -13.95
CA LEU A 4 -0.66 -10.32 -12.74
C LEU A 4 -0.14 -8.89 -13.00
N TYR A 5 0.44 -8.64 -14.16
CA TYR A 5 0.83 -7.28 -14.55
C TYR A 5 -0.39 -6.35 -14.72
N ALA A 6 -1.46 -6.84 -15.33
CA ALA A 6 -2.71 -6.06 -15.45
C ALA A 6 -3.30 -5.72 -14.08
N LEU A 7 -3.31 -6.66 -13.14
CA LEU A 7 -3.74 -6.42 -11.76
C LEU A 7 -2.83 -5.40 -11.04
N ALA A 8 -1.52 -5.47 -11.24
CA ALA A 8 -0.58 -4.51 -10.66
C ALA A 8 -0.81 -3.09 -11.21
N ILE A 9 -1.09 -2.97 -12.52
CA ILE A 9 -1.42 -1.68 -13.15
C ILE A 9 -2.73 -1.13 -12.56
N ALA A 10 -3.76 -1.95 -12.45
CA ALA A 10 -5.04 -1.55 -11.86
C ALA A 10 -4.87 -1.11 -10.39
N ALA A 11 -4.07 -1.83 -9.62
CA ALA A 11 -3.74 -1.46 -8.25
C ALA A 11 -2.97 -0.12 -8.18
N GLY A 12 -2.05 0.13 -9.11
CA GLY A 12 -1.34 1.42 -9.21
C GLY A 12 -2.29 2.58 -9.49
N ILE A 13 -3.23 2.41 -10.43
CA ILE A 13 -4.27 3.41 -10.72
C ILE A 13 -5.14 3.66 -9.49
N SER A 14 -5.60 2.60 -8.83
CA SER A 14 -6.41 2.68 -7.61
C SER A 14 -5.66 3.42 -6.49
N ASN A 15 -4.38 3.12 -6.32
CA ASN A 15 -3.52 3.79 -5.32
C ASN A 15 -3.33 5.29 -5.61
N ALA A 16 -3.39 5.70 -6.87
CA ALA A 16 -3.34 7.13 -7.25
C ALA A 16 -4.66 7.87 -6.96
N ILE A 17 -5.80 7.19 -7.10
CA ILE A 17 -7.13 7.77 -6.91
C ILE A 17 -7.53 7.80 -5.43
N GLN A 18 -7.19 6.78 -4.67
CA GLN A 18 -7.62 6.57 -3.28
C GLN A 18 -7.32 7.74 -2.34
N PRO A 19 -6.14 8.41 -2.38
CA PRO A 19 -5.88 9.56 -1.51
C PRO A 19 -6.85 10.71 -1.71
N GLY A 20 -7.24 10.99 -2.97
CA GLY A 20 -8.23 12.02 -3.30
C GLY A 20 -9.63 11.69 -2.77
N GLN A 21 -10.04 10.42 -2.89
CA GLN A 21 -11.31 9.94 -2.34
C GLN A 21 -11.33 10.04 -0.82
N ASN A 22 -10.27 9.60 -0.15
CA ASN A 22 -10.14 9.66 1.31
C ASN A 22 -10.11 11.12 1.81
N ALA A 23 -9.39 12.00 1.13
CA ALA A 23 -9.36 13.43 1.46
C ALA A 23 -10.74 14.08 1.29
N THR A 24 -11.47 13.75 0.22
CA THR A 24 -12.83 14.24 -0.01
C THR A 24 -13.79 13.76 1.06
N LEU A 25 -13.74 12.47 1.40
CA LEU A 25 -14.56 11.89 2.48
C LEU A 25 -14.28 12.57 3.82
N SER A 26 -13.01 12.75 4.14
CA SER A 26 -12.57 13.45 5.36
C SER A 26 -13.08 14.88 5.42
N LYS A 27 -12.93 15.61 4.33
CA LYS A 27 -13.39 17.02 4.23
C LYS A 27 -14.91 17.13 4.34
N SER A 28 -15.65 16.24 3.68
CA SER A 28 -17.12 16.25 3.69
C SER A 28 -17.69 15.95 5.07
N LEU A 29 -17.04 15.07 5.84
CA LEU A 29 -17.47 14.71 7.19
C LEU A 29 -16.94 15.67 8.26
N GLY A 30 -15.88 16.41 8.00
CA GLY A 30 -15.16 17.18 9.01
C GLY A 30 -14.45 16.31 10.06
N MET A 31 -14.34 15.01 9.84
CA MET A 31 -13.87 14.00 10.80
C MET A 31 -12.86 13.04 10.14
N PRO A 32 -11.57 13.40 10.09
CA PRO A 32 -10.57 12.59 9.38
C PRO A 32 -10.46 11.14 9.88
N ILE A 33 -10.39 10.93 11.19
CA ILE A 33 -10.29 9.59 11.78
C ILE A 33 -11.50 8.72 11.42
N THR A 34 -12.72 9.32 11.50
CA THR A 34 -13.96 8.63 11.12
C THR A 34 -13.96 8.28 9.63
N ALA A 35 -13.48 9.17 8.76
CA ALA A 35 -13.33 8.90 7.33
C ALA A 35 -12.40 7.71 7.08
N GLY A 36 -11.25 7.66 7.75
CA GLY A 36 -10.33 6.53 7.68
C GLY A 36 -10.96 5.22 8.16
N LEU A 37 -11.71 5.26 9.26
CA LEU A 37 -12.42 4.09 9.77
C LEU A 37 -13.47 3.58 8.78
N ILE A 38 -14.25 4.49 8.16
CA ILE A 38 -15.24 4.15 7.12
C ILE A 38 -14.54 3.47 5.94
N THR A 39 -13.41 4.01 5.47
CA THR A 39 -12.63 3.41 4.38
C THR A 39 -12.19 1.99 4.72
N LEU A 40 -11.70 1.73 5.94
CA LEU A 40 -11.31 0.40 6.39
C LEU A 40 -12.50 -0.56 6.46
N ILE A 41 -13.64 -0.11 6.96
CA ILE A 41 -14.88 -0.91 7.03
C ILE A 41 -15.35 -1.28 5.62
N ILE A 42 -15.36 -0.34 4.69
CA ILE A 42 -15.72 -0.61 3.29
C ILE A 42 -14.77 -1.65 2.69
N SER A 43 -13.45 -1.49 2.89
CA SER A 43 -12.45 -2.43 2.39
C SER A 43 -12.66 -3.83 2.97
N ALA A 44 -12.88 -3.94 4.28
CA ALA A 44 -13.16 -5.20 4.95
C ALA A 44 -14.45 -5.85 4.42
N THR A 45 -15.50 -5.05 4.22
CA THR A 45 -16.78 -5.54 3.69
C THR A 45 -16.64 -6.07 2.26
N VAL A 46 -15.90 -5.35 1.39
CA VAL A 46 -15.64 -5.79 0.01
C VAL A 46 -14.86 -7.09 -0.01
N LEU A 47 -13.83 -7.24 0.85
CA LEU A 47 -13.07 -8.49 0.96
C LEU A 47 -13.93 -9.64 1.49
N LEU A 48 -14.77 -9.38 2.48
CA LEU A 48 -15.69 -10.38 3.04
C LEU A 48 -16.69 -10.87 1.98
N VAL A 49 -17.39 -9.95 1.34
CA VAL A 49 -18.40 -10.28 0.33
C VAL A 49 -17.76 -10.96 -0.88
N GLY A 50 -16.63 -10.42 -1.37
CA GLY A 50 -15.88 -11.01 -2.48
C GLY A 50 -15.36 -12.40 -2.16
N GLY A 51 -14.79 -12.60 -0.96
CA GLY A 51 -14.31 -13.90 -0.50
C GLY A 51 -15.41 -14.94 -0.38
N LEU A 52 -16.58 -14.53 0.10
CA LEU A 52 -17.78 -15.40 0.17
C LEU A 52 -18.28 -15.74 -1.24
N ALA A 53 -18.39 -14.75 -2.13
CA ALA A 53 -18.89 -14.94 -3.49
C ALA A 53 -18.02 -15.91 -4.31
N VAL A 54 -16.70 -15.88 -4.11
CA VAL A 54 -15.74 -16.77 -4.79
C VAL A 54 -15.55 -18.10 -4.04
N GLY A 55 -16.17 -18.28 -2.86
CA GLY A 55 -16.06 -19.49 -2.04
C GLY A 55 -14.64 -19.72 -1.48
N LYS A 56 -13.81 -18.69 -1.41
CA LYS A 56 -12.42 -18.78 -0.90
C LYS A 56 -12.25 -18.27 0.54
N LEU A 57 -13.31 -17.75 1.14
CA LEU A 57 -13.26 -17.31 2.52
C LEU A 57 -13.26 -18.54 3.44
N GLN A 58 -12.19 -18.71 4.20
CA GLN A 58 -12.04 -19.79 5.19
C GLN A 58 -11.77 -19.17 6.56
N ILE A 59 -12.35 -19.77 7.60
CA ILE A 59 -12.06 -19.38 8.98
C ILE A 59 -10.86 -20.21 9.44
N PRO A 60 -9.73 -19.58 9.81
CA PRO A 60 -8.55 -20.31 10.25
C PRO A 60 -8.82 -21.00 11.59
N SER A 61 -8.27 -22.20 11.74
CA SER A 61 -8.30 -22.93 13.01
C SER A 61 -7.31 -22.34 14.02
N GLY A 62 -7.52 -22.62 15.32
CA GLY A 62 -6.61 -22.17 16.38
C GLY A 62 -5.15 -22.56 16.14
N PRO A 63 -4.83 -23.81 15.77
CA PRO A 63 -3.46 -24.22 15.44
C PRO A 63 -2.85 -23.46 14.25
N GLN A 64 -3.64 -23.10 13.24
CA GLN A 64 -3.15 -22.29 12.11
C GLN A 64 -2.80 -20.85 12.55
N LEU A 65 -3.64 -20.25 13.40
CA LEU A 65 -3.37 -18.93 13.96
C LEU A 65 -2.11 -18.91 14.84
N ALA A 66 -1.88 -19.96 15.61
CA ALA A 66 -0.72 -20.09 16.49
C ALA A 66 0.62 -20.21 15.73
N GLN A 67 0.60 -20.65 14.48
CA GLN A 67 1.78 -20.76 13.62
C GLN A 67 2.15 -19.45 12.94
N VAL A 68 1.26 -18.44 12.97
CA VAL A 68 1.53 -17.14 12.33
C VAL A 68 2.60 -16.40 13.13
N PRO A 69 3.72 -15.99 12.51
CA PRO A 69 4.73 -15.19 13.17
C PRO A 69 4.14 -13.89 13.71
N TRP A 70 4.54 -13.50 14.92
CA TRP A 70 4.00 -12.30 15.60
C TRP A 70 4.10 -11.01 14.75
N TRP A 71 5.17 -10.86 13.99
CA TRP A 71 5.38 -9.69 13.13
C TRP A 71 4.39 -9.59 11.96
N ALA A 72 3.83 -10.71 11.48
CA ALA A 72 2.88 -10.70 10.38
C ALA A 72 1.56 -9.98 10.73
N TRP A 73 1.23 -9.89 12.01
CA TRP A 73 0.04 -9.18 12.49
C TRP A 73 0.16 -7.65 12.33
N PHE A 74 1.37 -7.11 12.20
CA PHE A 74 1.58 -5.67 12.01
C PHE A 74 1.16 -5.14 10.64
N GLY A 75 0.84 -6.00 9.67
CA GLY A 75 0.34 -5.57 8.36
C GLY A 75 -0.89 -4.66 8.46
N GLY A 76 -1.81 -4.95 9.39
CA GLY A 76 -2.96 -4.09 9.66
C GLY A 76 -2.57 -2.70 10.21
N LEU A 77 -1.55 -2.63 11.06
CA LEU A 77 -1.03 -1.36 11.59
C LEU A 77 -0.46 -0.48 10.48
N PHE A 78 0.30 -1.07 9.54
CA PHE A 78 0.83 -0.34 8.38
C PHE A 78 -0.29 0.18 7.46
N SER A 79 -1.40 -0.54 7.35
CA SER A 79 -2.58 -0.06 6.60
C SER A 79 -3.19 1.18 7.25
N VAL A 80 -3.27 1.23 8.59
CA VAL A 80 -3.75 2.41 9.31
C VAL A 80 -2.80 3.59 9.09
N LEU A 81 -1.48 3.38 9.19
CA LEU A 81 -0.48 4.42 8.92
C LEU A 81 -0.64 4.99 7.50
N LEU A 82 -0.82 4.13 6.51
CA LEU A 82 -1.01 4.54 5.11
C LEU A 82 -2.28 5.40 4.95
N ILE A 83 -3.39 4.99 5.56
CA ILE A 83 -4.64 5.77 5.50
C ILE A 83 -4.49 7.12 6.19
N LEU A 84 -3.88 7.18 7.37
CA LEU A 84 -3.64 8.45 8.07
C LEU A 84 -2.78 9.39 7.24
N THR A 85 -1.73 8.88 6.60
CA THR A 85 -0.90 9.72 5.71
C THR A 85 -1.67 10.18 4.47
N GLN A 86 -2.57 9.37 3.91
CA GLN A 86 -3.46 9.80 2.83
C GLN A 86 -4.41 10.93 3.26
N LEU A 87 -4.94 10.86 4.47
CA LEU A 87 -5.88 11.85 4.99
C LEU A 87 -5.23 13.21 5.30
N TYR A 88 -4.00 13.20 5.81
CA TYR A 88 -3.34 14.41 6.30
C TYR A 88 -2.22 14.90 5.37
N ALA A 89 -1.37 14.03 4.87
CA ALA A 89 -0.21 14.42 4.09
C ALA A 89 -0.57 14.68 2.61
N SER A 90 -1.37 13.80 1.98
CA SER A 90 -1.70 13.95 0.56
C SER A 90 -2.34 15.30 0.20
N PRO A 91 -3.31 15.85 0.99
CA PRO A 91 -3.87 17.18 0.73
C PRO A 91 -2.87 18.31 0.94
N ALA A 92 -1.88 18.12 1.81
CA ALA A 92 -0.90 19.16 2.16
C ALA A 92 0.23 19.30 1.14
N ILE A 93 0.73 18.17 0.62
CA ILE A 93 1.90 18.16 -0.30
C ILE A 93 1.52 17.90 -1.76
N GLY A 94 0.25 17.65 -2.05
CA GLY A 94 -0.23 17.30 -3.38
C GLY A 94 -0.17 15.81 -3.69
N ALA A 95 -1.15 15.34 -4.48
CA ALA A 95 -1.33 13.90 -4.75
C ALA A 95 -0.14 13.28 -5.51
N ALA A 96 0.43 13.99 -6.50
CA ALA A 96 1.55 13.49 -7.29
C ALA A 96 2.82 13.34 -6.45
N THR A 97 3.17 14.36 -5.67
CA THR A 97 4.31 14.33 -4.74
C THR A 97 4.15 13.25 -3.70
N PHE A 98 2.97 13.16 -3.07
CA PHE A 98 2.65 12.14 -2.08
C PHE A 98 2.83 10.72 -2.65
N LEU A 99 2.20 10.44 -3.79
CA LEU A 99 2.31 9.13 -4.44
C LEU A 99 3.74 8.83 -4.89
N GLY A 100 4.43 9.81 -5.45
CA GLY A 100 5.82 9.69 -5.85
C GLY A 100 6.73 9.28 -4.70
N ILE A 101 6.60 9.91 -3.54
CA ILE A 101 7.38 9.56 -2.32
C ILE A 101 7.07 8.13 -1.90
N ILE A 102 5.78 7.76 -1.76
CA ILE A 102 5.39 6.42 -1.31
C ILE A 102 5.91 5.34 -2.25
N VAL A 103 5.76 5.51 -3.57
CA VAL A 103 6.21 4.52 -4.54
C VAL A 103 7.73 4.41 -4.54
N THR A 104 8.45 5.53 -4.52
CA THR A 104 9.92 5.53 -4.57
C THR A 104 10.52 4.93 -3.29
N VAL A 105 10.04 5.34 -2.11
CA VAL A 105 10.50 4.78 -0.84
C VAL A 105 10.10 3.30 -0.75
N GLY A 106 8.90 2.95 -1.22
CA GLY A 106 8.42 1.57 -1.29
C GLY A 106 9.33 0.69 -2.14
N VAL A 107 9.71 1.13 -3.35
CA VAL A 107 10.63 0.40 -4.22
C VAL A 107 12.02 0.28 -3.59
N ALA A 108 12.57 1.35 -3.03
CA ALA A 108 13.86 1.30 -2.34
C ALA A 108 13.83 0.32 -1.16
N THR A 109 12.79 0.35 -0.34
CA THR A 109 12.59 -0.59 0.76
C THR A 109 12.47 -2.02 0.25
N SER A 110 11.66 -2.26 -0.80
CA SER A 110 11.49 -3.59 -1.40
C SER A 110 12.81 -4.15 -1.94
N LEU A 111 13.69 -3.32 -2.51
CA LEU A 111 15.02 -3.77 -2.95
C LEU A 111 15.85 -4.31 -1.77
N VAL A 112 15.77 -3.68 -0.61
CA VAL A 112 16.46 -4.15 0.60
C VAL A 112 15.83 -5.45 1.10
N LEU A 113 14.50 -5.50 1.18
CA LEU A 113 13.77 -6.69 1.64
C LEU A 113 14.02 -7.90 0.72
N ASP A 114 13.96 -7.71 -0.60
CA ASP A 114 14.27 -8.73 -1.60
C ASP A 114 15.73 -9.21 -1.51
N HIS A 115 16.67 -8.27 -1.28
CA HIS A 115 18.10 -8.61 -1.23
C HIS A 115 18.41 -9.57 -0.08
N PHE A 116 17.81 -9.34 1.08
CA PHE A 116 18.06 -10.13 2.28
C PHE A 116 17.00 -11.22 2.53
N GLY A 117 15.92 -11.27 1.75
CA GLY A 117 14.82 -12.21 1.97
C GLY A 117 14.05 -11.97 3.25
N TRP A 118 13.97 -10.71 3.72
CA TRP A 118 13.28 -10.38 4.95
C TRP A 118 11.77 -10.35 4.77
N VAL A 119 11.04 -10.49 5.88
CA VAL A 119 9.57 -10.39 5.95
C VAL A 119 8.86 -11.41 5.04
N GLY A 120 9.50 -12.56 4.78
CA GLY A 120 8.91 -13.65 3.99
C GLY A 120 9.04 -13.48 2.47
N PHE A 121 9.80 -12.50 1.98
CA PHE A 121 10.11 -12.38 0.57
C PHE A 121 11.15 -13.41 0.12
N GLU A 122 11.05 -13.87 -1.13
CA GLU A 122 12.11 -14.66 -1.76
C GLU A 122 13.35 -13.79 -2.02
N VAL A 123 14.52 -14.39 -1.89
CA VAL A 123 15.79 -13.66 -2.12
C VAL A 123 15.95 -13.34 -3.60
N HIS A 124 15.92 -12.06 -3.91
CA HIS A 124 16.25 -11.52 -5.22
C HIS A 124 17.36 -10.47 -5.06
N HIS A 125 18.60 -10.86 -5.32
CA HIS A 125 19.74 -9.96 -5.13
C HIS A 125 19.59 -8.66 -5.92
N ALA A 126 19.89 -7.54 -5.26
CA ALA A 126 19.90 -6.24 -5.89
C ALA A 126 20.97 -6.20 -6.98
N SER A 127 20.56 -5.98 -8.23
CA SER A 127 21.47 -5.73 -9.34
C SER A 127 21.74 -4.23 -9.47
N VAL A 128 22.86 -3.89 -10.12
CA VAL A 128 23.21 -2.49 -10.41
C VAL A 128 22.06 -1.78 -11.15
N TRP A 129 21.39 -2.47 -12.07
CA TRP A 129 20.27 -1.92 -12.83
C TRP A 129 19.05 -1.63 -11.96
N ARG A 130 18.74 -2.48 -10.98
CA ARG A 130 17.65 -2.24 -10.02
C ARG A 130 17.94 -1.04 -9.13
N VAL A 131 19.18 -0.89 -8.67
CA VAL A 131 19.61 0.27 -7.85
C VAL A 131 19.59 1.57 -8.67
N LEU A 132 20.10 1.54 -9.90
CA LEU A 132 20.01 2.68 -10.81
C LEU A 132 18.58 3.09 -11.10
N GLY A 133 17.69 2.12 -11.34
CA GLY A 133 16.26 2.37 -11.52
C GLY A 133 15.62 3.07 -10.32
N ALA A 134 15.91 2.60 -9.10
CA ALA A 134 15.43 3.25 -7.88
C ALA A 134 16.01 4.68 -7.73
N GLY A 135 17.27 4.90 -8.06
CA GLY A 135 17.89 6.23 -8.09
C GLY A 135 17.21 7.20 -9.06
N LEU A 136 16.88 6.74 -10.27
CA LEU A 136 16.13 7.54 -11.25
C LEU A 136 14.73 7.89 -10.76
N MET A 137 14.06 6.99 -10.02
CA MET A 137 12.76 7.29 -9.41
C MET A 137 12.88 8.40 -8.36
N VAL A 138 13.93 8.41 -7.53
CA VAL A 138 14.18 9.49 -6.56
C VAL A 138 14.32 10.83 -7.28
N ILE A 139 15.12 10.88 -8.35
CA ILE A 139 15.31 12.09 -9.14
C ILE A 139 13.98 12.54 -9.78
N GLY A 140 13.22 11.60 -10.37
CA GLY A 140 11.91 11.90 -10.97
C GLY A 140 10.92 12.49 -9.97
N VAL A 141 10.84 11.92 -8.77
CA VAL A 141 9.97 12.44 -7.70
C VAL A 141 10.44 13.81 -7.19
N ALA A 142 11.75 14.02 -7.08
CA ALA A 142 12.28 15.33 -6.71
C ALA A 142 11.87 16.41 -7.73
N LEU A 143 11.93 16.12 -9.02
CA LEU A 143 11.45 17.03 -10.06
C LEU A 143 9.95 17.34 -9.93
N VAL A 144 9.11 16.31 -9.73
CA VAL A 144 7.66 16.49 -9.52
C VAL A 144 7.35 17.30 -8.26
N ALA A 145 8.18 17.18 -7.22
CA ALA A 145 7.98 17.90 -5.97
C ALA A 145 8.44 19.37 -6.02
N LEU A 146 9.40 19.70 -6.89
CA LEU A 146 10.01 21.04 -6.99
C LEU A 146 9.37 21.92 -8.07
N PHE A 147 8.76 21.31 -9.09
CA PHE A 147 8.17 21.99 -10.27
C PHE A 147 6.72 21.59 -10.51
#